data_e305513c2cf44aa9a265d2db07478482
#
_entry.id   e305513c2cf44aa9a265d2db07478482
#
_cell.length_a   1.000
_cell.length_b   1.000
_cell.length_c   1.000
_cell.angle_alpha   90.00
_cell.angle_beta   90.00
_cell.angle_gamma   90.00
#
_symmetry.space_group_name_H-M   'P 1'
#
loop_
_entity.id
_entity.type
_entity.pdbx_description
1 polymer ?
#
loop_
_entity_poly.entity_id
_entity_poly.type
_entity_poly.pdbx_seq_one_letter_code
_entity_poly.pdbx_strand_id
1 'polypeptide(L)'
;MPRRKEQLHVIGRPYHISNRAVEGREIFGSKEDCGRFLFQMYAANTGRPAPNMHRVDILEIVEKLFKGEDISKNLIRVEHPPLVEFFSFALVRDRYHLGIVPTIKEGISRYMQKLNLGFAKYYNLKHGRRGSLFETRFQASSVRTPQHLKSLAHHINIKSVLDLYQP
;
A
#
# COMPACT_ATOMS: atom_id res chain seq x y z
N MET A 1 6.51 4.05 -28.67
CA MET A 1 7.13 2.76 -28.30
C MET A 1 6.48 2.27 -27.00
N PRO A 2 5.98 1.04 -26.89
CA PRO A 2 5.46 0.54 -25.65
C PRO A 2 6.61 0.47 -24.64
N ARG A 3 6.45 1.11 -23.47
CA ARG A 3 7.39 1.00 -22.35
C ARG A 3 7.57 -0.50 -22.06
N ARG A 4 8.81 -0.98 -22.19
CA ARG A 4 9.21 -2.34 -21.82
C ARG A 4 8.68 -2.57 -20.41
N LYS A 5 7.83 -3.60 -20.20
CA LYS A 5 7.38 -3.98 -18.85
C LYS A 5 8.62 -4.18 -17.99
N GLU A 6 8.83 -3.29 -17.05
CA GLU A 6 9.96 -3.38 -16.14
C GLU A 6 9.85 -4.70 -15.37
N GLN A 7 10.91 -5.49 -15.36
CA GLN A 7 10.91 -6.77 -14.66
C GLN A 7 10.89 -6.49 -13.14
N LEU A 8 9.71 -6.63 -12.53
CA LEU A 8 9.47 -6.45 -11.10
C LEU A 8 9.96 -7.63 -10.22
N HIS A 9 10.92 -8.41 -10.73
CA HIS A 9 11.27 -9.71 -10.15
C HIS A 9 12.65 -9.76 -9.52
N VAL A 10 13.36 -8.64 -9.45
CA VAL A 10 14.71 -8.64 -8.89
C VAL A 10 14.62 -8.51 -7.37
N ILE A 11 14.78 -9.62 -6.67
CA ILE A 11 14.83 -9.68 -5.21
C ILE A 11 15.93 -8.73 -4.68
N GLY A 12 15.64 -8.01 -3.60
CA GLY A 12 16.56 -7.06 -2.99
C GLY A 12 16.70 -5.72 -3.72
N ARG A 13 16.07 -5.53 -4.88
CA ARG A 13 16.08 -4.25 -5.59
C ARG A 13 14.95 -3.34 -5.09
N PRO A 14 15.23 -2.08 -4.75
CA PRO A 14 14.19 -1.13 -4.39
C PRO A 14 13.33 -0.71 -5.59
N TYR A 15 12.04 -0.55 -5.36
CA TYR A 15 11.05 -0.05 -6.33
C TYR A 15 10.21 1.06 -5.73
N HIS A 16 9.87 2.03 -6.57
CA HIS A 16 8.78 2.96 -6.31
C HIS A 16 7.51 2.43 -6.93
N ILE A 17 6.50 2.24 -6.12
CA ILE A 17 5.16 1.84 -6.55
C ILE A 17 4.20 2.99 -6.27
N SER A 18 3.31 3.26 -7.21
CA SER A 18 2.22 4.22 -7.01
C SER A 18 0.96 3.77 -7.71
N ASN A 19 -0.18 4.22 -7.21
CA ASN A 19 -1.45 4.07 -7.87
C ASN A 19 -2.37 5.23 -7.52
N ARG A 20 -3.31 5.53 -8.41
CA ARG A 20 -4.25 6.62 -8.30
C ARG A 20 -5.68 6.09 -8.38
N ALA A 21 -6.57 6.68 -7.59
CA ALA A 21 -7.99 6.41 -7.67
C ALA A 21 -8.60 6.97 -8.97
N VAL A 22 -9.59 6.27 -9.51
CA VAL A 22 -10.35 6.70 -10.68
C VAL A 22 -10.97 8.08 -10.45
N GLU A 23 -10.98 8.92 -11.48
CA GLU A 23 -11.58 10.26 -11.44
C GLU A 23 -10.99 11.20 -10.39
N GLY A 24 -9.74 10.95 -9.94
CA GLY A 24 -9.11 11.74 -8.87
C GLY A 24 -9.86 11.67 -7.54
N ARG A 25 -10.59 10.59 -7.30
CA ARG A 25 -11.40 10.38 -6.11
C ARG A 25 -10.56 10.41 -4.85
N GLU A 26 -11.00 11.17 -3.85
CA GLU A 26 -10.38 11.23 -2.55
C GLU A 26 -10.66 9.93 -1.77
N ILE A 27 -9.67 9.03 -1.74
CA ILE A 27 -9.78 7.74 -1.07
C ILE A 27 -9.13 7.73 0.32
N PHE A 28 -8.42 8.78 0.67
CA PHE A 28 -7.75 8.98 1.96
C PHE A 28 -8.22 10.25 2.67
N GLY A 29 -9.49 10.64 2.48
CA GLY A 29 -10.09 11.83 3.10
C GLY A 29 -10.44 11.65 4.57
N SER A 30 -10.54 10.43 5.06
CA SER A 30 -10.84 10.14 6.46
C SER A 30 -9.72 9.38 7.15
N LYS A 31 -9.57 9.61 8.47
CA LYS A 31 -8.63 8.85 9.30
C LYS A 31 -8.93 7.35 9.27
N GLU A 32 -10.21 6.98 9.19
CA GLU A 32 -10.63 5.59 9.09
C GLU A 32 -10.14 4.94 7.80
N ASP A 33 -10.30 5.60 6.63
CA ASP A 33 -9.86 5.08 5.35
C ASP A 33 -8.34 4.93 5.30
N CYS A 34 -7.59 5.91 5.83
CA CYS A 34 -6.14 5.81 6.00
C CYS A 34 -5.75 4.60 6.84
N GLY A 35 -6.40 4.40 7.98
CA GLY A 35 -6.11 3.29 8.86
C GLY A 35 -6.42 1.93 8.26
N ARG A 36 -7.52 1.85 7.52
CA ARG A 36 -7.87 0.64 6.78
C ARG A 36 -6.84 0.30 5.72
N PHE A 37 -6.34 1.31 5.01
CA PHE A 37 -5.27 1.10 4.04
C PHE A 37 -3.97 0.62 4.70
N LEU A 38 -3.56 1.26 5.82
CA LEU A 38 -2.37 0.85 6.58
C LEU A 38 -2.50 -0.59 7.10
N PHE A 39 -3.66 -0.94 7.64
CA PHE A 39 -3.92 -2.32 8.05
C PHE A 39 -3.86 -3.28 6.87
N GLN A 40 -4.44 -2.90 5.72
CA GLN A 40 -4.40 -3.71 4.50
C GLN A 40 -2.97 -3.87 3.96
N MET A 41 -2.13 -2.83 4.06
CA MET A 41 -0.69 -2.93 3.73
C MET A 41 -0.02 -4.04 4.53
N TYR A 42 -0.31 -4.09 5.83
CA TYR A 42 0.21 -5.13 6.71
C TYR A 42 -0.35 -6.51 6.36
N ALA A 43 -1.69 -6.64 6.31
CA ALA A 43 -2.39 -7.90 6.06
C ALA A 43 -2.04 -8.52 4.70
N ALA A 44 -1.86 -7.70 3.67
CA ALA A 44 -1.45 -8.16 2.34
C ALA A 44 -0.05 -8.78 2.32
N ASN A 45 0.81 -8.42 3.28
CA ASN A 45 2.21 -8.85 3.34
C ASN A 45 2.43 -10.16 4.09
N THR A 46 1.41 -10.67 4.79
CA THR A 46 1.53 -11.88 5.64
C THR A 46 1.58 -13.20 4.85
N GLY A 47 1.38 -13.18 3.55
CA GLY A 47 1.28 -14.39 2.72
C GLY A 47 -0.05 -15.15 2.84
N ARG A 48 -0.91 -14.81 3.80
CA ARG A 48 -2.25 -15.39 4.00
C ARG A 48 -3.31 -14.66 3.17
N PRO A 49 -4.51 -15.25 2.97
CA PRO A 49 -5.65 -14.51 2.46
C PRO A 49 -5.89 -13.27 3.32
N ALA A 50 -6.20 -12.14 2.70
CA ALA A 50 -6.50 -10.92 3.44
C ALA A 50 -7.69 -11.17 4.38
N PRO A 51 -7.61 -10.75 5.66
CA PRO A 51 -8.73 -10.89 6.58
C PRO A 51 -9.93 -10.11 6.07
N ASN A 52 -11.13 -10.56 6.46
CA ASN A 52 -12.35 -9.83 6.14
C ASN A 52 -12.36 -8.51 6.92
N MET A 53 -12.12 -7.40 6.22
CA MET A 53 -12.03 -6.06 6.80
C MET A 53 -13.31 -5.54 7.44
N HIS A 54 -14.43 -6.28 7.31
CA HIS A 54 -15.72 -5.93 7.93
C HIS A 54 -15.97 -6.64 9.26
N ARG A 55 -15.08 -7.52 9.69
CA ARG A 55 -15.18 -8.14 11.00
C ARG A 55 -14.91 -7.12 12.10
N VAL A 56 -15.70 -7.19 13.17
CA VAL A 56 -15.58 -6.27 14.31
C VAL A 56 -14.19 -6.34 14.98
N ASP A 57 -13.66 -7.54 15.09
CA ASP A 57 -12.31 -7.77 15.65
C ASP A 57 -11.21 -7.05 14.85
N ILE A 58 -11.36 -6.91 13.53
CA ILE A 58 -10.43 -6.16 12.69
C ILE A 58 -10.53 -4.65 12.95
N LEU A 59 -11.72 -4.13 13.19
CA LEU A 59 -11.92 -2.72 13.55
C LEU A 59 -11.20 -2.37 14.85
N GLU A 60 -11.37 -3.20 15.88
CA GLU A 60 -10.69 -3.04 17.18
C GLU A 60 -9.17 -3.07 17.03
N ILE A 61 -8.64 -3.96 16.18
CA ILE A 61 -7.21 -4.04 15.90
C ILE A 61 -6.69 -2.76 15.25
N VAL A 62 -7.42 -2.23 14.26
CA VAL A 62 -7.08 -0.97 13.58
C VAL A 62 -7.06 0.20 14.57
N GLU A 63 -8.05 0.27 15.47
CA GLU A 63 -8.09 1.31 16.51
C GLU A 63 -6.90 1.20 17.48
N LYS A 64 -6.55 0.00 17.93
CA LYS A 64 -5.38 -0.25 18.77
C LYS A 64 -4.09 0.19 18.09
N LEU A 65 -3.93 -0.15 16.80
CA LEU A 65 -2.78 0.30 16.01
C LEU A 65 -2.66 1.83 15.98
N PHE A 66 -3.77 2.56 15.81
CA PHE A 66 -3.76 4.02 15.83
C PHE A 66 -3.42 4.61 17.19
N LYS A 67 -3.76 3.92 18.27
CA LYS A 67 -3.43 4.33 19.63
C LYS A 67 -2.00 3.97 20.03
N GLY A 68 -1.27 3.24 19.19
CA GLY A 68 0.07 2.73 19.50
C GLY A 68 0.05 1.59 20.54
N GLU A 69 -1.09 0.94 20.72
CA GLU A 69 -1.25 -0.20 21.63
C GLU A 69 -0.70 -1.48 21.00
N ASP A 70 -0.13 -2.36 21.84
CA ASP A 70 0.34 -3.66 21.39
C ASP A 70 -0.82 -4.53 20.89
N ILE A 71 -0.65 -5.07 19.69
CA ILE A 71 -1.58 -6.04 19.12
C ILE A 71 -1.13 -7.44 19.51
N SER A 72 -2.09 -8.29 19.89
CA SER A 72 -1.79 -9.68 20.18
C SER A 72 -1.02 -10.35 19.03
N LYS A 73 0.16 -10.88 19.32
CA LYS A 73 1.05 -11.55 18.36
C LYS A 73 0.37 -12.72 17.62
N ASN A 74 -0.69 -13.29 18.19
CA ASN A 74 -1.46 -14.37 17.58
C ASN A 74 -2.30 -13.93 16.36
N LEU A 75 -2.69 -12.65 16.29
CA LEU A 75 -3.39 -12.07 15.14
C LEU A 75 -2.44 -11.75 13.99
N ILE A 76 -1.15 -11.63 14.28
CA ILE A 76 -0.09 -11.14 13.39
C ILE A 76 0.97 -12.22 13.16
N ARG A 77 0.68 -13.47 13.38
CA ARG A 77 1.66 -14.54 13.18
C ARG A 77 2.05 -14.62 11.71
N VAL A 78 3.20 -14.03 11.40
CA VAL A 78 3.86 -14.16 10.09
C VAL A 78 4.48 -15.55 10.04
N GLU A 79 3.80 -16.51 9.45
CA GLU A 79 4.31 -17.86 9.27
C GLU A 79 5.29 -17.98 8.11
N HIS A 80 5.34 -16.98 7.25
CA HIS A 80 6.18 -16.93 6.07
C HIS A 80 6.91 -15.60 5.99
N PRO A 81 8.07 -15.54 5.32
CA PRO A 81 8.73 -14.27 5.08
C PRO A 81 7.77 -13.30 4.36
N PRO A 82 7.83 -12.02 4.67
CA PRO A 82 6.98 -11.02 4.02
C PRO A 82 7.20 -11.03 2.51
N LEU A 83 6.20 -10.67 1.72
CA LEU A 83 6.32 -10.58 0.26
C LEU A 83 7.23 -9.44 -0.18
N VAL A 84 7.20 -8.34 0.61
CA VAL A 84 8.00 -7.13 0.39
C VAL A 84 8.43 -6.53 1.73
N GLU A 85 9.52 -5.77 1.71
CA GLU A 85 9.94 -4.87 2.79
C GLU A 85 9.66 -3.43 2.40
N PHE A 86 9.30 -2.59 3.37
CA PHE A 86 9.02 -1.16 3.16
C PHE A 86 10.20 -0.32 3.64
N PHE A 87 10.56 0.70 2.87
CA PHE A 87 11.46 1.75 3.35
C PHE A 87 10.80 3.14 3.39
N SER A 88 9.64 3.30 2.72
CA SER A 88 8.90 4.57 2.71
C SER A 88 7.47 4.37 2.22
N PHE A 89 6.53 5.22 2.64
CA PHE A 89 5.19 5.31 2.06
C PHE A 89 4.57 6.69 2.28
N ALA A 90 3.65 7.07 1.40
CA ALA A 90 2.79 8.25 1.58
C ALA A 90 1.38 7.97 1.04
N LEU A 91 0.39 8.47 1.76
CA LEU A 91 -1.02 8.48 1.37
C LEU A 91 -1.41 9.93 1.08
N VAL A 92 -1.82 10.20 -0.16
CA VAL A 92 -2.12 11.55 -0.64
C VAL A 92 -3.51 11.53 -1.26
N ARG A 93 -4.48 12.17 -0.63
CA ARG A 93 -5.89 12.29 -1.08
C ARG A 93 -6.40 11.17 -2.00
N ASP A 94 -5.97 11.17 -3.27
CA ASP A 94 -6.44 10.30 -4.36
C ASP A 94 -5.45 9.19 -4.76
N ARG A 95 -4.28 9.12 -4.11
CA ARG A 95 -3.20 8.20 -4.49
C ARG A 95 -2.33 7.78 -3.33
N TYR A 96 -1.54 6.74 -3.54
CA TYR A 96 -0.48 6.35 -2.62
C TYR A 96 0.85 6.17 -3.33
N HIS A 97 1.91 6.30 -2.57
CA HIS A 97 3.29 6.01 -2.97
C HIS A 97 3.92 5.04 -1.98
N LEU A 98 4.56 4.00 -2.48
CA LEU A 98 5.26 3.00 -1.68
C LEU A 98 6.69 2.86 -2.17
N GLY A 99 7.64 2.90 -1.26
CA GLY A 99 9.03 2.49 -1.48
C GLY A 99 9.20 1.09 -0.91
N ILE A 100 9.37 0.09 -1.77
CA ILE A 100 9.40 -1.33 -1.37
C ILE A 100 10.52 -2.11 -2.02
N VAL A 101 10.92 -3.20 -1.35
CA VAL A 101 11.92 -4.16 -1.81
C VAL A 101 11.29 -5.55 -1.81
N PRO A 102 11.22 -6.27 -2.94
CA PRO A 102 10.69 -7.63 -2.95
C PRO A 102 11.66 -8.60 -2.25
N THR A 103 11.11 -9.46 -1.40
CA THR A 103 11.85 -10.50 -0.68
C THR A 103 11.82 -11.85 -1.37
N ILE A 104 10.80 -12.04 -2.22
CA ILE A 104 10.61 -13.27 -3.00
C ILE A 104 10.30 -12.93 -4.46
N LYS A 105 10.47 -13.91 -5.33
CA LYS A 105 10.06 -13.81 -6.74
C LYS A 105 8.56 -13.47 -6.83
N GLU A 106 8.22 -12.52 -7.69
CA GLU A 106 6.85 -12.00 -7.87
C GLU A 106 6.23 -11.38 -6.60
N GLY A 107 7.03 -11.11 -5.57
CA GLY A 107 6.57 -10.54 -4.31
C GLY A 107 5.78 -9.24 -4.48
N ILE A 108 6.25 -8.33 -5.34
CA ILE A 108 5.54 -7.08 -5.66
C ILE A 108 4.17 -7.34 -6.29
N SER A 109 4.11 -8.17 -7.33
CA SER A 109 2.85 -8.43 -8.04
C SER A 109 1.81 -9.09 -7.14
N ARG A 110 2.23 -10.07 -6.33
CA ARG A 110 1.36 -10.74 -5.36
C ARG A 110 0.90 -9.80 -4.25
N TYR A 111 1.83 -8.99 -3.73
CA TYR A 111 1.53 -8.00 -2.70
C TYR A 111 0.53 -6.95 -3.21
N MET A 112 0.80 -6.34 -4.36
CA MET A 112 -0.05 -5.29 -4.92
C MET A 112 -1.45 -5.78 -5.29
N GLN A 113 -1.58 -7.01 -5.76
CA GLN A 113 -2.89 -7.62 -6.00
C GLN A 113 -3.72 -7.69 -4.72
N LYS A 114 -3.13 -8.20 -3.64
CA LYS A 114 -3.81 -8.30 -2.34
C LYS A 114 -4.16 -6.94 -1.75
N LEU A 115 -3.22 -5.99 -1.80
CA LEU A 115 -3.41 -4.64 -1.28
C LEU A 115 -4.56 -3.94 -2.00
N ASN A 116 -4.50 -3.86 -3.32
CA ASN A 116 -5.48 -3.13 -4.12
C ASN A 116 -6.87 -3.76 -4.07
N LEU A 117 -6.98 -5.09 -4.19
CA LEU A 117 -8.26 -5.79 -4.11
C LEU A 117 -8.90 -5.66 -2.73
N GLY A 118 -8.12 -5.83 -1.67
CA GLY A 118 -8.62 -5.74 -0.29
C GLY A 118 -9.14 -4.35 0.03
N PHE A 119 -8.37 -3.31 -0.29
CA PHE A 119 -8.79 -1.94 -0.05
C PHE A 119 -9.96 -1.51 -0.94
N ALA A 120 -9.95 -1.87 -2.23
CA ALA A 120 -11.05 -1.56 -3.14
C ALA A 120 -12.37 -2.20 -2.68
N LYS A 121 -12.34 -3.44 -2.21
CA LYS A 121 -13.52 -4.12 -1.65
C LYS A 121 -14.07 -3.37 -0.43
N TYR A 122 -13.20 -3.01 0.52
CA TYR A 122 -13.59 -2.23 1.70
C TYR A 122 -14.20 -0.88 1.30
N TYR A 123 -13.49 -0.10 0.48
CA TYR A 123 -13.91 1.23 0.09
C TYR A 123 -15.24 1.22 -0.68
N ASN A 124 -15.37 0.31 -1.65
CA ASN A 124 -16.59 0.19 -2.46
C ASN A 124 -17.80 -0.19 -1.58
N LEU A 125 -17.62 -1.11 -0.64
CA LEU A 125 -18.70 -1.51 0.26
C LEU A 125 -19.11 -0.35 1.19
N LYS A 126 -18.15 0.34 1.80
CA LYS A 126 -18.40 1.50 2.67
C LYS A 126 -19.15 2.62 1.95
N HIS A 127 -18.81 2.88 0.70
CA HIS A 127 -19.36 3.99 -0.08
C HIS A 127 -20.46 3.57 -1.08
N GLY A 128 -20.99 2.36 -1.00
CA GLY A 128 -22.05 1.86 -1.90
C GLY A 128 -21.65 1.83 -3.37
N ARG A 129 -20.35 1.65 -3.68
CA ARG A 129 -19.80 1.69 -5.03
C ARG A 129 -19.62 0.30 -5.64
N ARG A 130 -19.54 0.28 -6.97
CA ARG A 130 -19.14 -0.88 -7.78
C ARG A 130 -18.06 -0.49 -8.77
N GLY A 131 -17.33 -1.48 -9.27
CA GLY A 131 -16.28 -1.30 -10.27
C GLY A 131 -14.89 -1.02 -9.69
N SER A 132 -13.96 -0.66 -10.56
CA SER A 132 -12.58 -0.39 -10.19
C SER A 132 -12.47 0.83 -9.27
N LEU A 133 -11.61 0.74 -8.27
CA LEU A 133 -11.24 1.88 -7.44
C LEU A 133 -10.01 2.60 -7.97
N PHE A 134 -9.12 1.89 -8.64
CA PHE A 134 -7.86 2.42 -9.17
C PHE A 134 -7.86 2.46 -10.68
N GLU A 135 -7.19 3.48 -11.26
CA GLU A 135 -7.08 3.69 -12.72
C GLU A 135 -6.34 2.55 -13.42
N THR A 136 -5.34 1.98 -12.74
CA THR A 136 -4.49 0.90 -13.25
C THR A 136 -4.28 -0.17 -12.18
N ARG A 137 -3.57 -1.25 -12.53
CA ARG A 137 -3.14 -2.22 -11.51
C ARG A 137 -2.18 -1.57 -10.51
N PHE A 138 -1.17 -0.89 -10.96
CA PHE A 138 -0.22 0.00 -10.29
C PHE A 138 0.84 0.45 -11.29
N GLN A 139 1.58 1.50 -10.95
CA GLN A 139 2.78 1.93 -11.65
C GLN A 139 4.00 1.53 -10.82
N ALA A 140 5.07 1.12 -11.49
CA ALA A 140 6.30 0.70 -10.83
C ALA A 140 7.51 1.23 -11.59
N SER A 141 8.52 1.70 -10.85
CA SER A 141 9.83 2.05 -11.38
C SER A 141 10.93 1.53 -10.46
N SER A 142 11.98 0.93 -11.03
CA SER A 142 13.12 0.44 -10.25
C SER A 142 14.03 1.59 -9.84
N VAL A 143 14.53 1.51 -8.61
CA VAL A 143 15.56 2.40 -8.09
C VAL A 143 16.93 1.80 -8.40
N ARG A 144 17.76 2.51 -9.17
CA ARG A 144 19.02 1.95 -9.71
C ARG A 144 20.27 2.53 -9.05
N THR A 145 20.17 3.69 -8.41
CA THR A 145 21.32 4.36 -7.80
C THR A 145 21.01 4.82 -6.38
N PRO A 146 22.01 4.95 -5.49
CA PRO A 146 21.82 5.51 -4.15
C PRO A 146 21.24 6.93 -4.17
N GLN A 147 21.62 7.75 -5.14
CA GLN A 147 21.09 9.11 -5.32
C GLN A 147 19.60 9.07 -5.67
N HIS A 148 19.19 8.15 -6.54
CA HIS A 148 17.77 7.95 -6.87
C HIS A 148 16.98 7.49 -5.64
N LEU A 149 17.56 6.60 -4.81
CA LEU A 149 16.92 6.15 -3.57
C LEU A 149 16.70 7.33 -2.59
N LYS A 150 17.71 8.17 -2.39
CA LYS A 150 17.58 9.38 -1.55
C LYS A 150 16.53 10.35 -2.08
N SER A 151 16.53 10.63 -3.37
CA SER A 151 15.56 11.50 -4.03
C SER A 151 14.14 10.94 -3.91
N LEU A 152 13.97 9.63 -4.05
CA LEU A 152 12.68 8.96 -3.91
C LEU A 152 12.16 9.02 -2.47
N ALA A 153 13.01 8.71 -1.49
CA ALA A 153 12.64 8.80 -0.08
C ALA A 153 12.22 10.23 0.29
N HIS A 154 12.96 11.23 -0.17
CA HIS A 154 12.59 12.64 0.01
C HIS A 154 11.25 12.97 -0.67
N HIS A 155 11.05 12.52 -1.91
CA HIS A 155 9.80 12.74 -2.65
C HIS A 155 8.61 12.13 -1.91
N ILE A 156 8.72 10.88 -1.47
CA ILE A 156 7.63 10.18 -0.78
C ILE A 156 7.36 10.81 0.59
N ASN A 157 8.39 11.03 1.40
CA ASN A 157 8.21 11.42 2.81
C ASN A 157 7.94 12.91 3.00
N ILE A 158 8.36 13.75 2.08
CA ILE A 158 8.28 15.22 2.23
C ILE A 158 7.41 15.83 1.15
N LYS A 159 7.77 15.69 -0.12
CA LYS A 159 7.10 16.38 -1.21
C LYS A 159 5.65 15.94 -1.38
N SER A 160 5.37 14.64 -1.35
CA SER A 160 4.00 14.11 -1.45
C SER A 160 3.12 14.56 -0.28
N VAL A 161 3.70 14.77 0.89
CA VAL A 161 2.99 15.27 2.08
C VAL A 161 2.76 16.78 1.97
N LEU A 162 3.76 17.54 1.53
CA LEU A 162 3.62 18.99 1.34
C LEU A 162 2.57 19.35 0.29
N ASP A 163 2.40 18.54 -0.76
CA ASP A 163 1.37 18.75 -1.78
C ASP A 163 -0.07 18.67 -1.21
N LEU A 164 -0.25 18.09 0.00
CA LEU A 164 -1.55 18.11 0.72
C LEU A 164 -1.89 19.48 1.30
N TYR A 165 -0.89 20.32 1.56
CA TYR A 165 -1.03 21.60 2.24
C TYR A 165 -0.91 22.80 1.28
N GLN A 166 -0.73 22.56 -0.01
CA GLN A 166 -0.80 23.61 -1.02
C GLN A 166 -2.26 23.89 -1.38
N PRO A 167 -2.69 25.16 -1.35
CA PRO A 167 -4.05 25.57 -1.68
C PRO A 167 -4.39 25.32 -3.17
#